data_65fa03396b991ba31c8985d55c4f92cc
#
_entry.id   65fa03396b991ba31c8985d55c4f92cc
#
_cell.length_a   1.000
_cell.length_b   1.000
_cell.length_c   1.000
_cell.angle_alpha   90.00
_cell.angle_beta   90.00
_cell.angle_gamma   90.00
#
_symmetry.space_group_name_H-M   'P 1'
#
loop_
_entity.id
_entity.type
_entity.pdbx_description
1 polymer ?
#
loop_
_entity_poly.entity_id
_entity_poly.type
_entity_poly.pdbx_seq_one_letter_code
_entity_poly.pdbx_strand_id
1 'polypeptide(L)'
;EIGVRLVGSEMCIRDRTFEINGHKFVEGDWISIDGSTGNIYGEQVATVAATGNKNFNRFMGWADAARQLLVMTNADNPRDAQQAVDLGAEGIGLCRTEHMFFAEDRIKAVREMICARTVEEREAALAKVEPFQQGDFEAMYRIMGERPMTIRYLDPPLHEFLPTKDEDIKELAADMGMTFDDLKNVVASLHEFNPMMGHRGCRLAVTYPEIAAMQTRAVIKAALNVSAETGYVITPHIMIPLVGEVKELKFVKDVVVKVADELIAAAGVDMKYQVGTMIEIPRAALTAGEIAKEAEFFSFGTNDLTQMTFGFSRDDAGKFLGAYYDKKIYENDPFAKLDQVGVGKLIKMACELGKSTRPDIKLGICGEHGGDPTSVEFCHNVGLTYVSCSPFRVPIARLAAAQAAIRLSLIHISEPTR
;
A
#
# COMPACT_ATOMS: atom_id res chain seq x y z
N GLU A 1 -0.49 15.51 -0.55
CA GLU A 1 -1.03 16.31 0.57
C GLU A 1 -1.05 17.77 0.14
N ILE A 2 -2.19 18.21 -0.36
CA ILE A 2 -2.50 19.64 -0.37
C ILE A 2 -2.73 19.97 1.09
N GLY A 3 -1.72 20.54 1.70
CA GLY A 3 -1.70 20.75 3.14
C GLY A 3 -2.95 21.46 3.64
N VAL A 4 -3.39 21.10 4.82
CA VAL A 4 -4.48 21.69 5.64
C VAL A 4 -4.51 23.23 5.66
N ARG A 5 -3.50 23.90 5.13
CA ARG A 5 -3.43 25.37 4.98
C ARG A 5 -4.14 25.94 3.76
N LEU A 6 -4.56 25.12 2.80
CA LEU A 6 -5.33 25.59 1.63
C LEU A 6 -6.85 25.50 1.83
N VAL A 7 -7.32 24.76 2.85
CA VAL A 7 -8.73 24.69 3.21
C VAL A 7 -9.02 25.79 4.25
N GLY A 8 -9.00 27.01 3.80
CA GLY A 8 -9.18 28.18 4.68
C GLY A 8 -10.61 28.53 5.01
N SER A 9 -11.62 27.95 4.40
CA SER A 9 -13.02 28.10 4.76
C SER A 9 -13.94 27.19 3.94
N GLU A 10 -15.07 26.76 4.50
CA GLU A 10 -16.15 26.08 3.76
C GLU A 10 -16.67 26.90 2.56
N MET A 11 -16.45 28.21 2.54
CA MET A 11 -16.80 29.10 1.42
C MET A 11 -16.02 28.77 0.14
N CYS A 12 -14.77 28.36 0.23
CA CYS A 12 -13.93 28.03 -0.93
C CYS A 12 -14.48 26.86 -1.76
N ILE A 13 -15.13 25.91 -1.12
CA ILE A 13 -15.72 24.75 -1.82
C ILE A 13 -17.02 25.12 -2.52
N ARG A 14 -17.85 25.97 -1.89
CA ARG A 14 -19.16 26.40 -2.44
C ARG A 14 -19.03 27.29 -3.66
N ASP A 15 -18.12 28.27 -3.58
CA ASP A 15 -18.00 29.31 -4.62
C ASP A 15 -17.00 28.95 -5.70
N ARG A 16 -16.34 27.77 -5.59
CA ARG A 16 -15.28 27.31 -6.51
C ARG A 16 -14.17 28.35 -6.69
N THR A 17 -13.89 29.10 -5.63
CA THR A 17 -12.85 30.13 -5.60
C THR A 17 -12.03 30.02 -4.32
N PHE A 18 -10.77 30.43 -4.38
CA PHE A 18 -9.95 30.58 -3.19
C PHE A 18 -9.02 31.80 -3.33
N GLU A 19 -8.52 32.31 -2.21
CA GLU A 19 -7.63 33.46 -2.17
C GLU A 19 -6.36 33.12 -1.39
N ILE A 20 -5.21 33.48 -1.97
CA ILE A 20 -3.90 33.33 -1.32
C ILE A 20 -3.14 34.65 -1.49
N ASN A 21 -2.70 35.23 -0.38
CA ASN A 21 -1.91 36.47 -0.36
C ASN A 21 -2.52 37.61 -1.17
N GLY A 22 -3.87 37.75 -1.13
CA GLY A 22 -4.58 38.78 -1.87
C GLY A 22 -4.82 38.47 -3.37
N HIS A 23 -4.42 37.31 -3.84
CA HIS A 23 -4.70 36.83 -5.20
C HIS A 23 -5.89 35.88 -5.16
N LYS A 24 -6.94 36.20 -5.90
CA LYS A 24 -8.15 35.39 -6.02
C LYS A 24 -8.04 34.50 -7.26
N PHE A 25 -8.28 33.21 -7.06
CA PHE A 25 -8.32 32.17 -8.09
C PHE A 25 -9.74 31.64 -8.23
N VAL A 26 -10.12 31.29 -9.47
CA VAL A 26 -11.42 30.71 -9.82
C VAL A 26 -11.24 29.37 -10.49
N GLU A 27 -12.30 28.57 -10.57
CA GLU A 27 -12.27 27.28 -11.27
C GLU A 27 -11.82 27.49 -12.74
N GLY A 28 -10.79 26.72 -13.14
CA GLY A 28 -10.16 26.81 -14.46
C GLY A 28 -8.85 27.58 -14.48
N ASP A 29 -8.51 28.32 -13.43
CA ASP A 29 -7.21 28.98 -13.33
C ASP A 29 -6.09 27.95 -13.10
N TRP A 30 -4.95 28.19 -13.75
CA TRP A 30 -3.76 27.37 -13.55
C TRP A 30 -3.00 27.82 -12.30
N ILE A 31 -2.69 26.85 -11.45
CA ILE A 31 -1.74 27.01 -10.36
C ILE A 31 -0.69 25.90 -10.42
N SER A 32 0.53 26.24 -10.04
CA SER A 32 1.60 25.26 -9.87
C SER A 32 2.02 25.21 -8.40
N ILE A 33 2.21 24.02 -7.87
CA ILE A 33 2.56 23.79 -6.46
C ILE A 33 3.91 23.09 -6.41
N ASP A 34 4.85 23.67 -5.68
CA ASP A 34 6.09 22.99 -5.30
C ASP A 34 5.90 22.30 -3.95
N GLY A 35 5.70 20.99 -4.00
CA GLY A 35 5.48 20.17 -2.80
C GLY A 35 6.68 20.10 -1.85
N SER A 36 7.89 20.48 -2.29
CA SER A 36 9.10 20.47 -1.45
C SER A 36 9.22 21.74 -0.62
N THR A 37 8.89 22.88 -1.20
CA THR A 37 9.00 24.18 -0.54
C THR A 37 7.66 24.70 0.00
N GLY A 38 6.54 24.14 -0.49
CA GLY A 38 5.20 24.62 -0.20
C GLY A 38 4.84 25.90 -0.96
N ASN A 39 5.64 26.32 -1.94
CA ASN A 39 5.35 27.50 -2.75
C ASN A 39 4.23 27.23 -3.74
N ILE A 40 3.38 28.23 -3.95
CA ILE A 40 2.30 28.22 -4.92
C ILE A 40 2.53 29.34 -5.92
N TYR A 41 2.50 29.00 -7.19
CA TYR A 41 2.66 29.92 -8.31
C TYR A 41 1.32 30.07 -9.01
N GLY A 42 0.89 31.30 -9.27
CA GLY A 42 -0.36 31.65 -9.94
C GLY A 42 -0.32 31.49 -11.47
N GLU A 43 0.50 30.60 -11.98
CA GLU A 43 0.69 30.35 -13.41
C GLU A 43 1.10 28.88 -13.64
N GLN A 44 1.00 28.44 -14.89
CA GLN A 44 1.52 27.15 -15.32
C GLN A 44 3.05 27.22 -15.43
N VAL A 45 3.75 26.72 -14.44
CA VAL A 45 5.21 26.64 -14.49
C VAL A 45 5.64 25.51 -15.43
N ALA A 46 6.56 25.83 -16.35
CA ALA A 46 7.11 24.83 -17.25
C ALA A 46 7.89 23.76 -16.49
N THR A 47 7.51 22.50 -16.67
CA THR A 47 8.17 21.35 -16.07
C THR A 47 8.94 20.54 -17.10
N VAL A 48 10.05 19.96 -16.71
CA VAL A 48 10.86 19.08 -17.55
C VAL A 48 10.84 17.66 -16.93
N ALA A 49 10.49 16.67 -17.73
CA ALA A 49 10.57 15.28 -17.30
C ALA A 49 12.03 14.90 -17.04
N ALA A 50 12.34 14.46 -15.80
CA ALA A 50 13.68 14.07 -15.40
C ALA A 50 14.24 12.92 -16.27
N THR A 51 13.38 12.00 -16.69
CA THR A 51 13.72 10.83 -17.52
C THR A 51 14.24 11.19 -18.92
N GLY A 52 13.93 12.40 -19.44
CA GLY A 52 14.48 12.90 -20.71
C GLY A 52 15.92 13.42 -20.61
N ASN A 53 16.48 13.57 -19.41
CA ASN A 53 17.83 14.13 -19.21
C ASN A 53 18.89 13.04 -19.23
N LYS A 54 19.79 13.07 -20.23
CA LYS A 54 20.86 12.07 -20.39
C LYS A 54 21.82 12.01 -19.17
N ASN A 55 22.11 13.14 -18.54
CA ASN A 55 22.99 13.18 -17.36
C ASN A 55 22.30 12.57 -16.14
N PHE A 56 20.99 12.82 -15.98
CA PHE A 56 20.19 12.16 -14.95
C PHE A 56 20.23 10.65 -15.12
N ASN A 57 19.94 10.13 -16.31
CA ASN A 57 19.94 8.70 -16.58
C ASN A 57 21.31 8.07 -16.37
N ARG A 58 22.38 8.75 -16.77
CA ARG A 58 23.77 8.29 -16.53
C ARG A 58 24.09 8.23 -15.04
N PHE A 59 23.71 9.26 -14.28
CA PHE A 59 23.92 9.32 -12.83
C PHE A 59 23.12 8.23 -12.11
N MET A 60 21.86 8.03 -12.48
CA MET A 60 21.03 6.97 -11.93
C MET A 60 21.56 5.57 -12.27
N GLY A 61 22.18 5.38 -13.43
CA GLY A 61 22.88 4.14 -13.78
C GLY A 61 24.04 3.83 -12.83
N TRP A 62 24.79 4.83 -12.40
CA TRP A 62 25.82 4.65 -11.37
C TRP A 62 25.25 4.30 -10.00
N ALA A 63 24.13 4.92 -9.61
CA ALA A 63 23.42 4.58 -8.39
C ALA A 63 22.94 3.13 -8.41
N ASP A 64 22.35 2.68 -9.52
CA ASP A 64 21.90 1.29 -9.65
C ASP A 64 23.03 0.27 -9.60
N ALA A 65 24.20 0.61 -10.14
CA ALA A 65 25.38 -0.25 -10.06
C ALA A 65 25.96 -0.39 -8.65
N ALA A 66 25.72 0.59 -7.78
CA ALA A 66 26.24 0.62 -6.41
C ALA A 66 25.27 0.03 -5.37
N ARG A 67 23.97 0.19 -5.56
CA ARG A 67 22.96 -0.24 -4.56
C ARG A 67 22.81 -1.75 -4.50
N GLN A 68 22.42 -2.25 -3.34
CA GLN A 68 22.05 -3.65 -3.08
C GLN A 68 20.55 -3.82 -2.89
N LEU A 69 19.88 -2.83 -2.27
CA LEU A 69 18.43 -2.83 -2.13
C LEU A 69 17.75 -2.70 -3.49
N LEU A 70 16.75 -3.54 -3.75
CA LEU A 70 15.80 -3.30 -4.81
C LEU A 70 14.90 -2.10 -4.46
N VAL A 71 14.53 -1.32 -5.47
CA VAL A 71 13.62 -0.19 -5.30
C VAL A 71 12.34 -0.46 -6.08
N MET A 72 11.27 -0.69 -5.35
CA MET A 72 9.94 -0.95 -5.85
C MET A 72 9.03 0.27 -5.66
N THR A 73 7.85 0.19 -6.21
CA THR A 73 6.84 1.25 -6.08
C THR A 73 5.58 0.78 -5.37
N ASN A 74 4.85 1.73 -4.78
CA ASN A 74 3.46 1.58 -4.38
C ASN A 74 2.60 2.10 -5.53
N ALA A 75 1.86 1.24 -6.21
CA ALA A 75 1.00 1.60 -7.33
C ALA A 75 -0.24 0.71 -7.35
N ASP A 76 -1.39 1.32 -7.52
CA ASP A 76 -2.70 0.69 -7.43
C ASP A 76 -3.48 0.79 -8.76
N ASN A 77 -2.88 1.38 -9.79
CA ASN A 77 -3.46 1.57 -11.12
C ASN A 77 -2.37 1.54 -12.22
N PRO A 78 -2.76 1.30 -13.48
CA PRO A 78 -1.82 1.20 -14.60
C PRO A 78 -0.99 2.45 -14.84
N ARG A 79 -1.59 3.65 -14.69
CA ARG A 79 -0.87 4.92 -14.92
C ARG A 79 0.31 5.09 -13.96
N ASP A 80 0.07 4.85 -12.68
CA ASP A 80 1.10 5.01 -11.66
C ASP A 80 2.17 3.91 -11.76
N ALA A 81 1.76 2.70 -12.15
CA ALA A 81 2.68 1.60 -12.44
C ALA A 81 3.61 1.95 -13.62
N GLN A 82 3.07 2.44 -14.74
CA GLN A 82 3.87 2.85 -15.89
C GLN A 82 4.84 3.97 -15.53
N GLN A 83 4.37 4.99 -14.81
CA GLN A 83 5.23 6.08 -14.37
C GLN A 83 6.38 5.60 -13.48
N ALA A 84 6.11 4.66 -12.57
CA ALA A 84 7.15 4.11 -11.72
C ALA A 84 8.18 3.28 -12.52
N VAL A 85 7.74 2.51 -13.50
CA VAL A 85 8.62 1.78 -14.42
C VAL A 85 9.51 2.74 -15.19
N ASP A 86 8.96 3.83 -15.71
CA ASP A 86 9.69 4.87 -16.43
C ASP A 86 10.74 5.55 -15.53
N LEU A 87 10.47 5.64 -14.23
CA LEU A 87 11.40 6.16 -13.21
C LEU A 87 12.38 5.11 -12.66
N GLY A 88 12.30 3.87 -13.15
CA GLY A 88 13.21 2.78 -12.85
C GLY A 88 12.83 1.91 -11.66
N ALA A 89 11.55 1.80 -11.34
CA ALA A 89 11.06 0.84 -10.35
C ALA A 89 11.24 -0.60 -10.85
N GLU A 90 11.67 -1.49 -9.94
CA GLU A 90 11.98 -2.90 -10.24
C GLU A 90 10.82 -3.84 -9.91
N GLY A 91 9.71 -3.31 -9.42
CA GLY A 91 8.52 -4.05 -9.08
C GLY A 91 7.49 -3.18 -8.37
N ILE A 92 6.38 -3.78 -8.01
CA ILE A 92 5.37 -3.20 -7.12
C ILE A 92 5.49 -3.90 -5.77
N GLY A 93 5.94 -3.16 -4.75
CA GLY A 93 6.02 -3.68 -3.38
C GLY A 93 4.71 -3.58 -2.60
N LEU A 94 3.78 -2.75 -3.08
CA LEU A 94 2.43 -2.63 -2.55
C LEU A 94 1.45 -2.20 -3.63
N CYS A 95 0.48 -3.07 -3.91
CA CYS A 95 -0.75 -2.76 -4.63
C CYS A 95 -1.92 -2.90 -3.65
N ARG A 96 -2.61 -1.78 -3.38
CA ARG A 96 -3.78 -1.72 -2.48
C ARG A 96 -5.03 -2.00 -3.27
N THR A 97 -5.67 -3.13 -3.01
CA THR A 97 -6.85 -3.55 -3.78
C THR A 97 -8.11 -2.75 -3.47
N GLU A 98 -8.18 -2.12 -2.30
CA GLU A 98 -9.31 -1.25 -1.93
C GLU A 98 -9.49 -0.06 -2.88
N HIS A 99 -8.43 0.50 -3.41
CA HIS A 99 -8.53 1.62 -4.36
C HIS A 99 -9.21 1.23 -5.67
N MET A 100 -9.20 -0.07 -6.01
CA MET A 100 -9.89 -0.59 -7.17
C MET A 100 -11.41 -0.67 -6.98
N PHE A 101 -11.92 -0.58 -5.74
CA PHE A 101 -13.33 -0.73 -5.42
C PHE A 101 -14.15 0.56 -5.48
N PHE A 102 -13.50 1.73 -5.46
CA PHE A 102 -14.18 3.03 -5.41
C PHE A 102 -14.67 3.55 -6.76
N ALA A 103 -14.33 2.92 -7.87
CA ALA A 103 -14.78 3.36 -9.19
C ALA A 103 -16.30 3.21 -9.34
N GLU A 104 -16.94 4.17 -10.02
CA GLU A 104 -18.41 4.28 -10.14
C GLU A 104 -19.05 3.04 -10.76
N ASP A 105 -18.36 2.39 -11.69
CA ASP A 105 -18.83 1.20 -12.41
C ASP A 105 -18.91 -0.07 -11.53
N ARG A 106 -18.25 -0.08 -10.37
CA ARG A 106 -18.12 -1.27 -9.51
C ARG A 106 -18.54 -1.06 -8.05
N ILE A 107 -18.55 0.20 -7.58
CA ILE A 107 -18.85 0.49 -6.16
C ILE A 107 -20.22 -0.06 -5.73
N LYS A 108 -21.19 -0.11 -6.64
CA LYS A 108 -22.50 -0.68 -6.36
C LYS A 108 -22.40 -2.16 -5.98
N ALA A 109 -21.67 -2.96 -6.76
CA ALA A 109 -21.48 -4.38 -6.48
C ALA A 109 -20.72 -4.62 -5.17
N VAL A 110 -19.77 -3.75 -4.85
CA VAL A 110 -19.05 -3.78 -3.55
C VAL A 110 -20.01 -3.50 -2.39
N ARG A 111 -20.91 -2.53 -2.53
CA ARG A 111 -21.93 -2.23 -1.53
C ARG A 111 -22.97 -3.35 -1.38
N GLU A 112 -23.35 -4.00 -2.48
CA GLU A 112 -24.17 -5.22 -2.45
C GLU A 112 -23.49 -6.34 -1.64
N MET A 113 -22.19 -6.55 -1.85
CA MET A 113 -21.38 -7.51 -1.09
C MET A 113 -21.36 -7.19 0.42
N ILE A 114 -21.21 -5.90 0.78
CA ILE A 114 -21.19 -5.45 2.18
C ILE A 114 -22.55 -5.66 2.85
N CYS A 115 -23.65 -5.41 2.13
CA CYS A 115 -25.00 -5.51 2.66
C CYS A 115 -25.57 -6.93 2.60
N ALA A 116 -24.85 -7.90 2.02
CA ALA A 116 -25.26 -9.28 1.93
C ALA A 116 -25.47 -9.92 3.31
N ARG A 117 -26.58 -10.63 3.47
CA ARG A 117 -26.99 -11.29 4.73
C ARG A 117 -26.58 -12.77 4.77
N THR A 118 -26.40 -13.38 3.61
CA THR A 118 -25.95 -14.76 3.47
C THR A 118 -24.67 -14.88 2.65
N VAL A 119 -24.01 -16.03 2.72
CA VAL A 119 -22.82 -16.32 1.93
C VAL A 119 -23.16 -16.30 0.44
N GLU A 120 -24.30 -16.88 0.05
CA GLU A 120 -24.75 -16.94 -1.34
C GLU A 120 -24.99 -15.55 -1.94
N GLU A 121 -25.61 -14.65 -1.18
CA GLU A 121 -25.81 -13.26 -1.60
C GLU A 121 -24.44 -12.54 -1.77
N ARG A 122 -23.52 -12.79 -0.85
CA ARG A 122 -22.18 -12.20 -0.91
C ARG A 122 -21.39 -12.74 -2.09
N GLU A 123 -21.41 -14.05 -2.34
CA GLU A 123 -20.77 -14.66 -3.49
C GLU A 123 -21.35 -14.15 -4.82
N ALA A 124 -22.65 -13.95 -4.89
CA ALA A 124 -23.30 -13.37 -6.07
C ALA A 124 -22.86 -11.92 -6.33
N ALA A 125 -22.68 -11.11 -5.28
CA ALA A 125 -22.15 -9.76 -5.41
C ALA A 125 -20.65 -9.77 -5.79
N LEU A 126 -19.85 -10.63 -5.15
CA LEU A 126 -18.44 -10.81 -5.46
C LEU A 126 -18.21 -11.27 -6.91
N ALA A 127 -19.08 -12.11 -7.46
CA ALA A 127 -19.01 -12.51 -8.86
C ALA A 127 -19.18 -11.34 -9.85
N LYS A 128 -19.83 -10.25 -9.43
CA LYS A 128 -19.91 -9.01 -10.22
C LYS A 128 -18.63 -8.16 -10.10
N VAL A 129 -17.93 -8.22 -8.96
CA VAL A 129 -16.69 -7.48 -8.69
C VAL A 129 -15.49 -8.16 -9.34
N GLU A 130 -15.43 -9.49 -9.35
CA GLU A 130 -14.28 -10.27 -9.80
C GLU A 130 -13.77 -9.87 -11.20
N PRO A 131 -14.61 -9.71 -12.25
CA PRO A 131 -14.14 -9.34 -13.59
C PRO A 131 -13.45 -7.99 -13.64
N PHE A 132 -13.90 -7.02 -12.85
CA PHE A 132 -13.27 -5.70 -12.78
C PHE A 132 -11.88 -5.78 -12.16
N GLN A 133 -11.76 -6.46 -11.00
CA GLN A 133 -10.45 -6.64 -10.36
C GLN A 133 -9.49 -7.46 -11.22
N GLN A 134 -9.98 -8.51 -11.88
CA GLN A 134 -9.17 -9.29 -12.81
C GLN A 134 -8.64 -8.41 -13.94
N GLY A 135 -9.48 -7.57 -14.55
CA GLY A 135 -9.08 -6.64 -15.61
C GLY A 135 -8.02 -5.61 -15.15
N ASP A 136 -8.17 -5.10 -13.93
CA ASP A 136 -7.19 -4.19 -13.34
C ASP A 136 -5.82 -4.89 -13.16
N PHE A 137 -5.80 -6.11 -12.62
CA PHE A 137 -4.56 -6.87 -12.48
C PHE A 137 -3.95 -7.25 -13.83
N GLU A 138 -4.75 -7.59 -14.84
CA GLU A 138 -4.24 -7.85 -16.19
C GLU A 138 -3.54 -6.62 -16.76
N ALA A 139 -4.15 -5.44 -16.63
CA ALA A 139 -3.55 -4.20 -17.08
C ALA A 139 -2.24 -3.89 -16.35
N MET A 140 -2.20 -4.14 -15.04
CA MET A 140 -0.98 -3.97 -14.23
C MET A 140 0.11 -4.97 -14.63
N TYR A 141 -0.21 -6.25 -14.80
CA TYR A 141 0.75 -7.28 -15.21
C TYR A 141 1.33 -7.02 -16.60
N ARG A 142 0.54 -6.52 -17.57
CA ARG A 142 1.06 -6.14 -18.89
C ARG A 142 2.14 -5.05 -18.80
N ILE A 143 1.99 -4.09 -17.88
CA ILE A 143 2.98 -3.03 -17.65
C ILE A 143 4.20 -3.58 -16.90
N MET A 144 3.95 -4.37 -15.86
CA MET A 144 5.03 -4.88 -15.01
C MET A 144 5.87 -5.95 -15.71
N GLY A 145 5.29 -6.71 -16.64
CA GLY A 145 5.96 -7.85 -17.25
C GLY A 145 6.32 -8.90 -16.21
N GLU A 146 7.57 -9.33 -16.19
CA GLU A 146 8.08 -10.32 -15.22
C GLU A 146 8.52 -9.72 -13.88
N ARG A 147 8.38 -8.38 -13.70
CA ARG A 147 8.70 -7.72 -12.43
C ARG A 147 7.72 -8.16 -11.33
N PRO A 148 8.22 -8.36 -10.10
CA PRO A 148 7.36 -8.78 -9.00
C PRO A 148 6.28 -7.73 -8.71
N MET A 149 5.08 -8.21 -8.41
CA MET A 149 3.95 -7.39 -8.01
C MET A 149 3.32 -7.98 -6.75
N THR A 150 3.43 -7.24 -5.64
CA THR A 150 2.86 -7.64 -4.35
C THR A 150 1.48 -7.02 -4.19
N ILE A 151 0.47 -7.86 -4.15
CA ILE A 151 -0.94 -7.50 -4.09
C ILE A 151 -1.42 -7.70 -2.66
N ARG A 152 -1.78 -6.60 -2.00
CA ARG A 152 -2.39 -6.63 -0.68
C ARG A 152 -3.89 -6.88 -0.81
N TYR A 153 -4.39 -7.90 -0.12
CA TYR A 153 -5.82 -8.15 -0.05
C TYR A 153 -6.53 -7.05 0.74
N LEU A 154 -7.86 -7.02 0.60
CA LEU A 154 -8.70 -5.97 1.16
C LEU A 154 -8.37 -5.70 2.62
N ASP A 155 -8.02 -4.45 2.92
CA ASP A 155 -7.55 -4.04 4.23
C ASP A 155 -8.54 -3.17 5.02
N PRO A 156 -9.16 -2.10 4.46
CA PRO A 156 -10.02 -1.21 5.25
C PRO A 156 -11.31 -1.89 5.71
N PRO A 157 -11.92 -1.39 6.79
CA PRO A 157 -13.23 -1.83 7.26
C PRO A 157 -14.31 -1.56 6.22
N LEU A 158 -15.33 -2.41 6.18
CA LEU A 158 -16.37 -2.34 5.15
C LEU A 158 -17.21 -1.06 5.18
N HIS A 159 -17.36 -0.43 6.36
CA HIS A 159 -18.15 0.81 6.47
C HIS A 159 -17.54 1.99 5.68
N GLU A 160 -16.24 1.97 5.35
CA GLU A 160 -15.60 3.03 4.55
C GLU A 160 -16.15 3.11 3.11
N PHE A 161 -16.75 2.04 2.61
CA PHE A 161 -17.37 2.00 1.28
C PHE A 161 -18.84 2.46 1.28
N LEU A 162 -19.41 2.71 2.46
CA LEU A 162 -20.80 3.08 2.61
C LEU A 162 -20.94 4.58 2.88
N PRO A 163 -22.02 5.22 2.40
CA PRO A 163 -22.30 6.61 2.69
C PRO A 163 -22.68 6.82 4.16
N THR A 164 -22.35 8.00 4.68
CA THR A 164 -22.68 8.40 6.07
C THR A 164 -23.84 9.38 6.19
N LYS A 165 -24.19 10.09 5.09
CA LYS A 165 -25.27 11.08 5.08
C LYS A 165 -26.60 10.41 4.75
N ASP A 166 -27.66 10.83 5.44
CA ASP A 166 -29.01 10.26 5.27
C ASP A 166 -29.55 10.39 3.83
N GLU A 167 -29.19 11.47 3.11
CA GLU A 167 -29.57 11.66 1.71
C GLU A 167 -28.93 10.61 0.81
N ASP A 168 -27.63 10.40 0.96
CA ASP A 168 -26.87 9.43 0.17
C ASP A 168 -27.25 7.98 0.52
N ILE A 169 -27.61 7.72 1.79
CA ILE A 169 -28.15 6.41 2.23
C ILE A 169 -29.51 6.14 1.59
N LYS A 170 -30.40 7.16 1.47
CA LYS A 170 -31.70 7.02 0.81
C LYS A 170 -31.55 6.69 -0.67
N GLU A 171 -30.65 7.39 -1.35
CA GLU A 171 -30.37 7.15 -2.76
C GLU A 171 -29.84 5.72 -2.97
N LEU A 172 -28.83 5.34 -2.18
CA LEU A 172 -28.25 3.99 -2.23
C LEU A 172 -29.29 2.90 -1.89
N ALA A 173 -30.16 3.12 -0.91
CA ALA A 173 -31.23 2.16 -0.58
C ALA A 173 -32.18 1.94 -1.74
N ALA A 174 -32.59 3.02 -2.43
CA ALA A 174 -33.43 2.92 -3.62
C ALA A 174 -32.74 2.15 -4.75
N ASP A 175 -31.46 2.40 -4.99
CA ASP A 175 -30.65 1.71 -6.00
C ASP A 175 -30.47 0.23 -5.72
N MET A 176 -30.42 -0.16 -4.44
CA MET A 176 -30.26 -1.54 -4.00
C MET A 176 -31.57 -2.26 -3.79
N GLY A 177 -32.72 -1.59 -3.94
CA GLY A 177 -34.04 -2.15 -3.64
C GLY A 177 -34.25 -2.48 -2.15
N MET A 178 -33.57 -1.77 -1.25
CA MET A 178 -33.69 -1.85 0.20
C MET A 178 -34.54 -0.70 0.73
N THR A 179 -35.09 -0.87 1.96
CA THR A 179 -35.67 0.27 2.65
C THR A 179 -34.55 1.16 3.23
N PHE A 180 -34.83 2.47 3.39
CA PHE A 180 -33.88 3.39 4.04
C PHE A 180 -33.49 2.90 5.44
N ASP A 181 -34.47 2.46 6.22
CA ASP A 181 -34.23 2.01 7.60
C ASP A 181 -33.37 0.74 7.64
N ASP A 182 -33.59 -0.21 6.73
CA ASP A 182 -32.76 -1.41 6.65
C ASP A 182 -31.31 -1.05 6.34
N LEU A 183 -31.06 -0.22 5.32
CA LEU A 183 -29.69 0.18 4.95
C LEU A 183 -29.05 1.03 6.04
N LYS A 184 -29.79 1.95 6.67
CA LYS A 184 -29.30 2.75 7.78
C LYS A 184 -28.90 1.89 8.97
N ASN A 185 -29.65 0.83 9.27
CA ASN A 185 -29.30 -0.14 10.31
C ASN A 185 -28.02 -0.92 9.96
N VAL A 186 -27.83 -1.31 8.69
CA VAL A 186 -26.58 -1.95 8.23
C VAL A 186 -25.41 -1.00 8.42
N VAL A 187 -25.50 0.24 7.95
CA VAL A 187 -24.44 1.26 8.11
C VAL A 187 -24.11 1.47 9.59
N ALA A 188 -25.13 1.60 10.43
CA ALA A 188 -24.94 1.78 11.87
C ALA A 188 -24.29 0.57 12.55
N SER A 189 -24.64 -0.65 12.12
CA SER A 189 -24.07 -1.89 12.66
C SER A 189 -22.59 -2.12 12.29
N LEU A 190 -22.15 -1.56 11.16
CA LEU A 190 -20.77 -1.66 10.66
C LEU A 190 -19.89 -0.52 11.18
N HIS A 191 -20.48 0.52 11.79
CA HIS A 191 -19.73 1.64 12.32
C HIS A 191 -18.83 1.20 13.48
N GLU A 192 -17.56 1.56 13.41
CA GLU A 192 -16.55 1.23 14.41
C GLU A 192 -16.07 2.49 15.13
N PHE A 193 -15.87 2.41 16.45
CA PHE A 193 -15.32 3.51 17.25
C PHE A 193 -13.84 3.75 16.94
N ASN A 194 -13.11 2.71 16.60
CA ASN A 194 -11.71 2.75 16.20
C ASN A 194 -11.46 1.85 14.98
N PRO A 195 -11.69 2.37 13.77
CA PRO A 195 -11.55 1.59 12.54
C PRO A 195 -10.17 0.95 12.34
N MET A 196 -9.11 1.61 12.81
CA MET A 196 -7.74 1.10 12.68
C MET A 196 -7.53 -0.23 13.43
N MET A 197 -8.22 -0.42 14.58
CA MET A 197 -8.16 -1.62 15.40
C MET A 197 -9.36 -2.54 15.21
N GLY A 198 -10.23 -2.26 14.25
CA GLY A 198 -11.51 -2.90 14.06
C GLY A 198 -11.50 -4.14 13.16
N HIS A 199 -12.64 -4.37 12.53
CA HIS A 199 -12.91 -5.51 11.66
C HIS A 199 -12.42 -5.22 10.24
N ARG A 200 -11.13 -5.38 10.02
CA ARG A 200 -10.43 -5.12 8.76
C ARG A 200 -9.34 -6.17 8.47
N GLY A 201 -8.77 -6.13 7.28
CA GLY A 201 -7.62 -6.96 6.91
C GLY A 201 -7.86 -8.45 7.04
N CYS A 202 -6.92 -9.18 7.65
CA CYS A 202 -7.06 -10.62 7.86
C CYS A 202 -8.27 -10.98 8.73
N ARG A 203 -8.70 -10.12 9.65
CA ARG A 203 -9.90 -10.35 10.47
C ARG A 203 -11.15 -10.42 9.61
N LEU A 204 -11.23 -9.54 8.61
CA LEU A 204 -12.30 -9.55 7.62
C LEU A 204 -12.25 -10.82 6.76
N ALA A 205 -11.06 -11.21 6.30
CA ALA A 205 -10.86 -12.42 5.50
C ALA A 205 -11.12 -13.72 6.29
N VAL A 206 -10.97 -13.71 7.61
CA VAL A 206 -11.36 -14.84 8.49
C VAL A 206 -12.88 -14.92 8.62
N THR A 207 -13.56 -13.78 8.76
CA THR A 207 -15.02 -13.74 8.91
C THR A 207 -15.75 -14.00 7.57
N TYR A 208 -15.21 -13.50 6.47
CA TYR A 208 -15.76 -13.59 5.12
C TYR A 208 -14.72 -14.14 4.14
N PRO A 209 -14.35 -15.43 4.24
CA PRO A 209 -13.27 -16.03 3.43
C PRO A 209 -13.54 -15.99 1.92
N GLU A 210 -14.80 -15.89 1.51
CA GLU A 210 -15.22 -15.74 0.12
C GLU A 210 -14.66 -14.48 -0.54
N ILE A 211 -14.35 -13.41 0.23
CA ILE A 211 -13.69 -12.21 -0.29
C ILE A 211 -12.25 -12.55 -0.71
N ALA A 212 -11.49 -13.23 0.16
CA ALA A 212 -10.14 -13.67 -0.15
C ALA A 212 -10.13 -14.67 -1.32
N ALA A 213 -11.10 -15.58 -1.39
CA ALA A 213 -11.26 -16.52 -2.49
C ALA A 213 -11.49 -15.78 -3.82
N MET A 214 -12.37 -14.78 -3.86
CA MET A 214 -12.62 -13.96 -5.05
C MET A 214 -11.36 -13.21 -5.48
N GLN A 215 -10.67 -12.53 -4.54
CA GLN A 215 -9.43 -11.82 -4.87
C GLN A 215 -8.35 -12.76 -5.41
N THR A 216 -8.24 -13.97 -4.85
CA THR A 216 -7.33 -15.01 -5.37
C THR A 216 -7.67 -15.39 -6.79
N ARG A 217 -8.98 -15.62 -7.10
CA ARG A 217 -9.40 -15.92 -8.48
C ARG A 217 -9.03 -14.80 -9.44
N ALA A 218 -9.29 -13.55 -9.06
CA ALA A 218 -8.98 -12.40 -9.90
C ALA A 218 -7.47 -12.28 -10.18
N VAL A 219 -6.63 -12.44 -9.16
CA VAL A 219 -5.16 -12.37 -9.28
C VAL A 219 -4.60 -13.49 -10.15
N ILE A 220 -4.98 -14.73 -9.86
CA ILE A 220 -4.43 -15.90 -10.57
C ILE A 220 -4.91 -15.95 -12.01
N LYS A 221 -6.22 -15.70 -12.27
CA LYS A 221 -6.75 -15.64 -13.64
C LYS A 221 -6.06 -14.54 -14.46
N ALA A 222 -5.86 -13.36 -13.88
CA ALA A 222 -5.14 -12.27 -14.54
C ALA A 222 -3.71 -12.68 -14.90
N ALA A 223 -2.98 -13.28 -13.98
CA ALA A 223 -1.63 -13.76 -14.22
C ALA A 223 -1.58 -14.85 -15.32
N LEU A 224 -2.51 -15.82 -15.29
CA LEU A 224 -2.62 -16.86 -16.30
C LEU A 224 -2.91 -16.27 -17.68
N ASN A 225 -3.89 -15.36 -17.78
CA ASN A 225 -4.27 -14.74 -19.05
C ASN A 225 -3.09 -13.92 -19.65
N VAL A 226 -2.45 -13.09 -18.85
CA VAL A 226 -1.33 -12.26 -19.34
C VAL A 226 -0.11 -13.11 -19.67
N SER A 227 0.18 -14.16 -18.88
CA SER A 227 1.26 -15.12 -19.23
C SER A 227 0.98 -15.83 -20.55
N ALA A 228 -0.24 -16.26 -20.80
CA ALA A 228 -0.62 -16.90 -22.07
C ALA A 228 -0.56 -15.93 -23.27
N GLU A 229 -0.94 -14.64 -23.04
CA GLU A 229 -0.93 -13.61 -24.07
C GLU A 229 0.49 -13.16 -24.46
N THR A 230 1.37 -12.99 -23.46
CA THR A 230 2.66 -12.31 -23.64
C THR A 230 3.87 -13.25 -23.61
N GLY A 231 3.72 -14.43 -23.04
CA GLY A 231 4.82 -15.33 -22.72
C GLY A 231 5.61 -14.96 -21.46
N TYR A 232 5.20 -13.96 -20.71
CA TYR A 232 5.86 -13.57 -19.45
C TYR A 232 5.72 -14.64 -18.37
N VAL A 233 6.77 -14.88 -17.61
CA VAL A 233 6.76 -15.73 -16.42
C VAL A 233 6.34 -14.88 -15.22
N ILE A 234 5.03 -14.80 -14.98
CA ILE A 234 4.47 -14.00 -13.89
C ILE A 234 4.38 -14.84 -12.62
N THR A 235 4.92 -14.32 -11.53
CA THR A 235 4.82 -14.91 -10.18
C THR A 235 4.05 -13.95 -9.28
N PRO A 236 2.74 -14.15 -9.05
CA PRO A 236 1.96 -13.32 -8.15
C PRO A 236 2.47 -13.39 -6.71
N HIS A 237 2.62 -12.23 -6.05
CA HIS A 237 2.89 -12.15 -4.62
C HIS A 237 1.62 -11.68 -3.91
N ILE A 238 1.03 -12.54 -3.11
CA ILE A 238 -0.22 -12.30 -2.36
C ILE A 238 0.13 -11.95 -0.92
N MET A 239 -0.29 -10.77 -0.49
CA MET A 239 0.02 -10.24 0.84
C MET A 239 -1.24 -10.12 1.69
N ILE A 240 -1.24 -10.80 2.82
CA ILE A 240 -2.32 -10.76 3.80
C ILE A 240 -2.01 -9.66 4.83
N PRO A 241 -2.85 -8.60 4.94
CA PRO A 241 -2.62 -7.50 5.86
C PRO A 241 -3.06 -7.81 7.29
N LEU A 242 -2.59 -7.03 8.24
CA LEU A 242 -3.05 -6.94 9.63
C LEU A 242 -2.93 -8.24 10.45
N VAL A 243 -2.05 -9.13 10.06
CA VAL A 243 -1.82 -10.39 10.78
C VAL A 243 -1.16 -10.11 12.13
N GLY A 244 -1.77 -10.58 13.21
CA GLY A 244 -1.23 -10.53 14.57
C GLY A 244 -0.92 -11.90 15.15
N GLU A 245 -1.50 -12.97 14.59
CA GLU A 245 -1.34 -14.36 15.02
C GLU A 245 -1.10 -15.26 13.82
N VAL A 246 -0.17 -16.22 13.93
CA VAL A 246 0.16 -17.14 12.83
C VAL A 246 -1.06 -17.93 12.32
N LYS A 247 -2.00 -18.24 13.17
CA LYS A 247 -3.23 -18.96 12.80
C LYS A 247 -4.16 -18.15 11.91
N GLU A 248 -4.17 -16.82 12.04
CA GLU A 248 -4.90 -15.94 11.12
C GLU A 248 -4.31 -16.05 9.71
N LEU A 249 -2.98 -15.95 9.60
CA LEU A 249 -2.30 -16.10 8.33
C LEU A 249 -2.55 -17.47 7.71
N LYS A 250 -2.40 -18.52 8.52
CA LYS A 250 -2.61 -19.90 8.05
C LYS A 250 -4.02 -20.10 7.51
N PHE A 251 -5.05 -19.63 8.23
CA PHE A 251 -6.43 -19.78 7.81
C PHE A 251 -6.68 -19.13 6.44
N VAL A 252 -6.25 -17.87 6.28
CA VAL A 252 -6.44 -17.15 5.01
C VAL A 252 -5.58 -17.75 3.90
N LYS A 253 -4.34 -18.15 4.21
CA LYS A 253 -3.44 -18.82 3.26
C LYS A 253 -4.04 -20.14 2.75
N ASP A 254 -4.66 -20.94 3.61
CA ASP A 254 -5.29 -22.20 3.20
C ASP A 254 -6.41 -21.96 2.16
N VAL A 255 -7.17 -20.86 2.30
CA VAL A 255 -8.15 -20.44 1.29
C VAL A 255 -7.47 -20.04 -0.02
N VAL A 256 -6.43 -19.21 0.07
CA VAL A 256 -5.65 -18.74 -1.09
C VAL A 256 -5.05 -19.90 -1.86
N VAL A 257 -4.34 -20.79 -1.17
CA VAL A 257 -3.65 -21.94 -1.77
C VAL A 257 -4.65 -22.85 -2.47
N LYS A 258 -5.76 -23.18 -1.81
CA LYS A 258 -6.81 -24.01 -2.41
C LYS A 258 -7.29 -23.45 -3.75
N VAL A 259 -7.67 -22.16 -3.76
CA VAL A 259 -8.22 -21.52 -4.97
C VAL A 259 -7.14 -21.37 -6.06
N ALA A 260 -5.92 -20.99 -5.69
CA ALA A 260 -4.83 -20.81 -6.64
C ALA A 260 -4.43 -22.13 -7.30
N ASP A 261 -4.24 -23.18 -6.50
CA ASP A 261 -3.84 -24.50 -7.00
C ASP A 261 -4.91 -25.13 -7.91
N GLU A 262 -6.20 -24.98 -7.57
CA GLU A 262 -7.33 -25.43 -8.42
C GLU A 262 -7.31 -24.74 -9.80
N LEU A 263 -7.07 -23.42 -9.84
CA LEU A 263 -7.04 -22.66 -11.10
C LEU A 263 -5.81 -22.98 -11.95
N ILE A 264 -4.63 -23.07 -11.32
CA ILE A 264 -3.37 -23.39 -12.01
C ILE A 264 -3.44 -24.82 -12.59
N ALA A 265 -3.95 -25.78 -11.82
CA ALA A 265 -4.13 -27.14 -12.27
C ALA A 265 -5.14 -27.23 -13.44
N ALA A 266 -6.25 -26.49 -13.35
CA ALA A 266 -7.26 -26.43 -14.43
C ALA A 266 -6.69 -25.81 -15.72
N ALA A 267 -5.77 -24.84 -15.61
CA ALA A 267 -5.08 -24.25 -16.75
C ALA A 267 -3.99 -25.16 -17.36
N GLY A 268 -3.56 -26.20 -16.65
CA GLY A 268 -2.53 -27.14 -17.12
C GLY A 268 -1.14 -26.54 -17.26
N VAL A 269 -0.81 -25.51 -16.47
CA VAL A 269 0.46 -24.80 -16.51
C VAL A 269 1.22 -24.91 -15.17
N ASP A 270 2.54 -24.68 -15.18
CA ASP A 270 3.36 -24.60 -13.96
C ASP A 270 3.57 -23.12 -13.59
N MET A 271 2.57 -22.50 -12.97
CA MET A 271 2.68 -21.15 -12.46
C MET A 271 3.05 -21.18 -10.97
N LYS A 272 4.04 -20.37 -10.59
CA LYS A 272 4.42 -20.16 -9.18
C LYS A 272 3.73 -18.92 -8.66
N TYR A 273 3.44 -18.91 -7.35
CA TYR A 273 2.97 -17.74 -6.62
C TYR A 273 3.55 -17.77 -5.20
N GLN A 274 3.50 -16.66 -4.48
CA GLN A 274 3.97 -16.57 -3.10
C GLN A 274 2.87 -15.98 -2.22
N VAL A 275 2.75 -16.50 -0.99
CA VAL A 275 1.85 -15.95 0.03
C VAL A 275 2.68 -15.45 1.20
N GLY A 276 2.59 -14.17 1.49
CA GLY A 276 3.27 -13.52 2.59
C GLY A 276 2.35 -12.61 3.38
N THR A 277 2.92 -11.84 4.27
CA THR A 277 2.14 -10.97 5.14
C THR A 277 2.76 -9.60 5.30
N MET A 278 1.91 -8.63 5.67
CA MET A 278 2.35 -7.34 6.16
C MET A 278 2.67 -7.47 7.67
N ILE A 279 3.87 -7.06 8.06
CA ILE A 279 4.24 -6.91 9.47
C ILE A 279 3.95 -5.45 9.86
N GLU A 280 2.84 -5.23 10.49
CA GLU A 280 2.35 -3.89 10.84
C GLU A 280 1.74 -3.83 12.25
N ILE A 281 1.58 -4.98 12.90
CA ILE A 281 1.15 -5.07 14.29
C ILE A 281 2.39 -5.40 15.15
N PRO A 282 2.63 -4.68 16.25
CA PRO A 282 3.78 -4.95 17.13
C PRO A 282 3.88 -6.41 17.58
N ARG A 283 2.73 -7.06 17.87
CA ARG A 283 2.71 -8.49 18.21
C ARG A 283 3.25 -9.37 17.08
N ALA A 284 2.94 -9.03 15.82
CA ALA A 284 3.47 -9.77 14.65
C ALA A 284 4.99 -9.67 14.56
N ALA A 285 5.56 -8.49 14.84
CA ALA A 285 7.01 -8.31 14.87
C ALA A 285 7.67 -9.15 15.98
N LEU A 286 7.06 -9.19 17.17
CA LEU A 286 7.53 -9.99 18.31
C LEU A 286 7.44 -11.51 18.07
N THR A 287 6.50 -11.97 17.25
CA THR A 287 6.28 -13.39 16.94
C THR A 287 6.62 -13.75 15.50
N ALA A 288 7.46 -12.94 14.85
CA ALA A 288 7.78 -13.07 13.43
C ALA A 288 8.37 -14.43 13.05
N GLY A 289 9.10 -15.08 13.94
CA GLY A 289 9.60 -16.44 13.73
C GLY A 289 8.49 -17.48 13.55
N GLU A 290 7.40 -17.37 14.31
CA GLU A 290 6.23 -18.23 14.14
C GLU A 290 5.49 -17.93 12.82
N ILE A 291 5.34 -16.65 12.52
CA ILE A 291 4.68 -16.21 11.28
C ILE A 291 5.47 -16.64 10.03
N ALA A 292 6.81 -16.66 10.11
CA ALA A 292 7.69 -17.08 9.01
C ALA A 292 7.58 -18.58 8.66
N LYS A 293 6.97 -19.40 9.52
CA LYS A 293 6.64 -20.79 9.18
C LYS A 293 5.62 -20.87 8.06
N GLU A 294 4.71 -19.89 7.99
CA GLU A 294 3.65 -19.80 6.99
C GLU A 294 3.95 -18.78 5.89
N ALA A 295 4.52 -17.63 6.25
CA ALA A 295 4.81 -16.56 5.29
C ALA A 295 6.07 -16.82 4.47
N GLU A 296 6.00 -16.57 3.16
CA GLU A 296 7.13 -16.67 2.25
C GLU A 296 7.88 -15.34 2.09
N PHE A 297 7.24 -14.24 2.50
CA PHE A 297 7.85 -12.92 2.57
C PHE A 297 7.20 -12.07 3.65
N PHE A 298 7.92 -11.06 4.13
CA PHE A 298 7.41 -9.99 4.98
C PHE A 298 7.49 -8.64 4.28
N SER A 299 6.44 -7.83 4.41
CA SER A 299 6.46 -6.42 4.04
C SER A 299 6.10 -5.59 5.28
N PHE A 300 6.99 -4.69 5.68
CA PHE A 300 6.74 -3.85 6.86
C PHE A 300 5.79 -2.70 6.49
N GLY A 301 4.56 -2.74 7.02
CA GLY A 301 3.56 -1.68 6.94
C GLY A 301 3.81 -0.63 8.01
N THR A 302 4.80 0.24 7.79
CA THR A 302 5.31 1.13 8.82
C THR A 302 4.37 2.22 9.25
N ASN A 303 3.32 2.53 8.49
CA ASN A 303 2.29 3.47 8.93
C ASN A 303 1.54 2.91 10.15
N ASP A 304 0.95 1.72 10.02
CA ASP A 304 0.24 1.06 11.12
C ASP A 304 1.19 0.62 12.24
N LEU A 305 2.37 0.11 11.89
CA LEU A 305 3.36 -0.27 12.90
C LEU A 305 3.78 0.93 13.76
N THR A 306 3.93 2.11 13.17
CA THR A 306 4.23 3.35 13.88
C THR A 306 3.06 3.76 14.78
N GLN A 307 1.83 3.80 14.24
CA GLN A 307 0.63 4.14 15.00
C GLN A 307 0.47 3.26 16.25
N MET A 308 0.59 1.95 16.07
CA MET A 308 0.39 1.00 17.17
C MET A 308 1.56 0.98 18.16
N THR A 309 2.77 1.30 17.73
CA THR A 309 3.95 1.37 18.61
C THR A 309 3.93 2.64 19.45
N PHE A 310 3.56 3.79 18.87
CA PHE A 310 3.42 5.05 19.60
C PHE A 310 2.10 5.14 20.37
N GLY A 311 1.07 4.37 19.98
CA GLY A 311 -0.23 4.35 20.64
C GLY A 311 -1.11 5.56 20.30
N PHE A 312 -0.96 6.16 19.10
CA PHE A 312 -1.85 7.22 18.60
C PHE A 312 -2.12 7.08 17.11
N SER A 313 -3.29 7.58 16.69
CA SER A 313 -3.70 7.58 15.30
C SER A 313 -3.01 8.69 14.51
N ARG A 314 -2.60 8.38 13.28
CA ARG A 314 -2.07 9.37 12.32
C ARG A 314 -3.07 10.49 12.06
N ASP A 315 -4.35 10.14 11.95
CA ASP A 315 -5.42 11.10 11.62
C ASP A 315 -5.70 12.07 12.77
N ASP A 316 -5.52 11.62 14.02
CA ASP A 316 -5.73 12.45 15.21
C ASP A 316 -4.46 13.16 15.69
N ALA A 317 -3.28 12.72 15.28
CA ALA A 317 -2.00 13.20 15.76
C ALA A 317 -1.77 14.70 15.49
N GLY A 318 -2.36 15.25 14.44
CA GLY A 318 -2.30 16.68 14.11
C GLY A 318 -2.80 17.61 15.22
N LYS A 319 -3.63 17.09 16.14
CA LYS A 319 -4.16 17.85 17.28
C LYS A 319 -3.10 18.19 18.33
N PHE A 320 -2.02 17.41 18.43
CA PHE A 320 -0.99 17.59 19.49
C PHE A 320 0.45 17.58 18.97
N LEU A 321 0.76 17.02 17.80
CA LEU A 321 2.13 16.94 17.28
C LEU A 321 2.79 18.32 17.12
N GLY A 322 2.03 19.37 16.77
CA GLY A 322 2.55 20.72 16.70
C GLY A 322 3.20 21.17 18.03
N ALA A 323 2.52 20.92 19.15
CA ALA A 323 3.03 21.25 20.48
C ALA A 323 4.28 20.39 20.85
N TYR A 324 4.36 19.17 20.37
CA TYR A 324 5.51 18.28 20.58
C TYR A 324 6.75 18.77 19.84
N TYR A 325 6.59 19.31 18.62
CA TYR A 325 7.69 19.93 17.88
C TYR A 325 8.17 21.23 18.53
N ASP A 326 7.25 22.10 18.94
CA ASP A 326 7.56 23.35 19.63
C ASP A 326 8.35 23.12 20.92
N LYS A 327 7.99 22.07 21.65
CA LYS A 327 8.63 21.66 22.91
C LYS A 327 9.86 20.77 22.69
N LYS A 328 10.21 20.46 21.45
CA LYS A 328 11.33 19.55 21.07
C LYS A 328 11.25 18.17 21.71
N ILE A 329 10.04 17.65 21.91
CA ILE A 329 9.79 16.26 22.35
C ILE A 329 10.05 15.32 21.18
N TYR A 330 9.56 15.67 19.98
CA TYR A 330 9.92 15.02 18.73
C TYR A 330 10.69 15.99 17.82
N GLU A 331 11.78 15.50 17.23
CA GLU A 331 12.56 16.27 16.26
C GLU A 331 11.95 16.20 14.86
N ASN A 332 11.30 15.09 14.54
CA ASN A 332 10.70 14.82 13.25
C ASN A 332 9.32 14.17 13.42
N ASP A 333 8.52 14.28 12.40
CA ASP A 333 7.28 13.54 12.28
C ASP A 333 7.57 12.03 12.16
N PRO A 334 7.08 11.17 13.10
CA PRO A 334 7.34 9.74 13.06
C PRO A 334 6.66 9.04 11.88
N PHE A 335 5.73 9.70 11.19
CA PHE A 335 5.13 9.20 9.94
C PHE A 335 5.91 9.59 8.69
N ALA A 336 6.74 10.65 8.75
CA ALA A 336 7.59 11.07 7.65
C ALA A 336 8.98 10.41 7.69
N LYS A 337 9.54 10.26 8.88
CA LYS A 337 10.83 9.57 9.12
C LYS A 337 10.63 8.42 10.09
N LEU A 338 11.22 7.27 9.75
CA LEU A 338 11.14 6.08 10.59
C LEU A 338 11.74 6.33 11.97
N ASP A 339 10.97 6.06 13.01
CA ASP A 339 11.50 5.93 14.36
C ASP A 339 12.39 4.68 14.45
N GLN A 340 13.70 4.90 14.42
CA GLN A 340 14.68 3.82 14.47
C GLN A 340 14.85 3.22 15.88
N VAL A 341 14.38 3.92 16.91
CA VAL A 341 14.54 3.51 18.31
C VAL A 341 13.48 2.50 18.74
N GLY A 342 12.20 2.81 18.54
CA GLY A 342 11.07 1.94 18.88
C GLY A 342 10.66 1.05 17.72
N VAL A 343 10.11 1.66 16.66
CA VAL A 343 9.64 0.93 15.46
C VAL A 343 10.78 0.18 14.79
N GLY A 344 11.96 0.80 14.66
CA GLY A 344 13.14 0.18 14.09
C GLY A 344 13.63 -1.05 14.85
N LYS A 345 13.50 -1.08 16.18
CA LYS A 345 13.79 -2.30 16.97
C LYS A 345 12.84 -3.45 16.64
N LEU A 346 11.55 -3.15 16.46
CA LEU A 346 10.57 -4.16 16.05
C LEU A 346 10.88 -4.72 14.67
N ILE A 347 11.23 -3.84 13.70
CA ILE A 347 11.64 -4.26 12.36
C ILE A 347 12.87 -5.17 12.43
N LYS A 348 13.91 -4.75 13.15
CA LYS A 348 15.15 -5.53 13.31
C LYS A 348 14.87 -6.89 13.91
N MET A 349 14.10 -6.94 14.99
CA MET A 349 13.70 -8.18 15.64
C MET A 349 12.93 -9.10 14.68
N ALA A 350 11.97 -8.56 13.91
CA ALA A 350 11.21 -9.34 12.96
C ALA A 350 12.08 -9.87 11.81
N CYS A 351 13.07 -9.11 11.36
CA CYS A 351 14.06 -9.58 10.38
C CYS A 351 14.89 -10.75 10.92
N GLU A 352 15.41 -10.63 12.13
CA GLU A 352 16.23 -11.66 12.77
C GLU A 352 15.42 -12.95 13.00
N LEU A 353 14.23 -12.83 13.59
CA LEU A 353 13.32 -13.96 13.84
C LEU A 353 12.83 -14.61 12.54
N GLY A 354 12.47 -13.81 11.54
CA GLY A 354 12.03 -14.30 10.25
C GLY A 354 13.13 -15.09 9.54
N LYS A 355 14.35 -14.55 9.45
CA LYS A 355 15.51 -15.22 8.84
C LYS A 355 15.95 -16.46 9.62
N SER A 356 15.80 -16.49 10.94
CA SER A 356 16.13 -17.67 11.73
C SER A 356 15.24 -18.87 11.42
N THR A 357 13.98 -18.63 11.04
CA THR A 357 13.01 -19.66 10.67
C THR A 357 13.05 -19.98 9.17
N ARG A 358 13.14 -18.96 8.33
CA ARG A 358 13.22 -19.05 6.87
C ARG A 358 14.39 -18.20 6.39
N PRO A 359 15.59 -18.78 6.19
CA PRO A 359 16.80 -18.02 5.84
C PRO A 359 16.69 -17.21 4.55
N ASP A 360 15.90 -17.65 3.60
CA ASP A 360 15.65 -17.05 2.29
C ASP A 360 14.43 -16.13 2.23
N ILE A 361 13.80 -15.82 3.39
CA ILE A 361 12.64 -14.96 3.45
C ILE A 361 12.93 -13.59 2.86
N LYS A 362 12.10 -13.14 1.92
CA LYS A 362 12.19 -11.79 1.36
C LYS A 362 11.61 -10.79 2.35
N LEU A 363 12.33 -9.71 2.59
CA LEU A 363 11.99 -8.67 3.54
C LEU A 363 11.89 -7.33 2.84
N GLY A 364 10.78 -6.66 2.94
CA GLY A 364 10.56 -5.36 2.32
C GLY A 364 9.85 -4.37 3.23
N ILE A 365 9.83 -3.11 2.84
CA ILE A 365 9.08 -2.03 3.47
C ILE A 365 8.19 -1.36 2.43
N CYS A 366 6.95 -1.04 2.80
CA CYS A 366 5.99 -0.42 1.88
C CYS A 366 5.25 0.79 2.45
N GLY A 367 5.54 1.19 3.70
CA GLY A 367 5.02 2.43 4.27
C GLY A 367 5.65 3.68 3.67
N GLU A 368 5.19 4.85 4.10
CA GLU A 368 5.69 6.16 3.64
C GLU A 368 7.22 6.30 3.79
N HIS A 369 7.79 5.62 4.78
CA HIS A 369 9.22 5.62 5.07
C HIS A 369 10.09 5.02 3.96
N GLY A 370 9.53 4.19 3.07
CA GLY A 370 10.26 3.59 1.95
C GLY A 370 10.84 4.60 0.94
N GLY A 371 10.37 5.85 0.97
CA GLY A 371 10.87 6.94 0.14
C GLY A 371 11.75 7.97 0.88
N ASP A 372 11.93 7.84 2.21
CA ASP A 372 12.79 8.73 2.99
C ASP A 372 14.24 8.22 3.01
N PRO A 373 15.24 9.06 2.63
CA PRO A 373 16.64 8.63 2.53
C PRO A 373 17.21 8.01 3.81
N THR A 374 16.88 8.56 4.98
CA THR A 374 17.40 8.06 6.26
C THR A 374 16.79 6.73 6.64
N SER A 375 15.52 6.54 6.31
CA SER A 375 14.80 5.28 6.49
C SER A 375 15.28 4.21 5.50
N VAL A 376 15.59 4.58 4.25
CA VAL A 376 16.21 3.68 3.26
C VAL A 376 17.58 3.19 3.73
N GLU A 377 18.41 4.08 4.29
CA GLU A 377 19.71 3.71 4.89
C GLU A 377 19.53 2.71 6.04
N PHE A 378 18.56 2.95 6.93
CA PHE A 378 18.19 1.99 7.98
C PHE A 378 17.78 0.63 7.39
N CYS A 379 16.93 0.60 6.37
CA CYS A 379 16.49 -0.62 5.70
C CYS A 379 17.66 -1.41 5.11
N HIS A 380 18.62 -0.72 4.50
CA HIS A 380 19.86 -1.32 4.00
C HIS A 380 20.66 -1.98 5.14
N ASN A 381 20.85 -1.25 6.25
CA ASN A 381 21.66 -1.70 7.38
C ASN A 381 21.06 -2.91 8.13
N VAL A 382 19.74 -3.03 8.17
CA VAL A 382 19.06 -4.20 8.78
C VAL A 382 18.91 -5.37 7.78
N GLY A 383 19.34 -5.20 6.55
CA GLY A 383 19.40 -6.24 5.53
C GLY A 383 18.03 -6.58 4.93
N LEU A 384 17.21 -5.56 4.65
CA LEU A 384 16.01 -5.74 3.83
C LEU A 384 16.39 -6.09 2.39
N THR A 385 15.47 -6.72 1.67
CA THR A 385 15.61 -7.07 0.26
C THR A 385 15.24 -5.90 -0.64
N TYR A 386 14.16 -5.17 -0.26
CA TYR A 386 13.64 -4.04 -1.05
C TYR A 386 13.02 -2.95 -0.19
N VAL A 387 12.96 -1.76 -0.76
CA VAL A 387 12.11 -0.66 -0.30
C VAL A 387 11.06 -0.36 -1.37
N SER A 388 9.86 0.06 -0.95
CA SER A 388 8.76 0.42 -1.86
C SER A 388 8.22 1.79 -1.48
N CYS A 389 8.07 2.66 -2.47
CA CYS A 389 7.65 4.04 -2.27
C CYS A 389 6.74 4.53 -3.39
N SER A 390 6.16 5.72 -3.25
CA SER A 390 5.37 6.32 -4.34
C SER A 390 6.23 6.52 -5.59
N PRO A 391 5.64 6.51 -6.81
CA PRO A 391 6.38 6.56 -8.07
C PRO A 391 7.41 7.69 -8.15
N PHE A 392 7.03 8.90 -7.74
CA PHE A 392 7.93 10.06 -7.79
C PHE A 392 9.11 10.00 -6.82
N ARG A 393 9.06 9.14 -5.81
CA ARG A 393 10.17 8.94 -4.86
C ARG A 393 11.15 7.84 -5.30
N VAL A 394 10.85 7.09 -6.33
CA VAL A 394 11.72 6.01 -6.84
C VAL A 394 13.15 6.50 -7.13
N PRO A 395 13.38 7.62 -7.83
CA PRO A 395 14.75 8.10 -8.07
C PRO A 395 15.49 8.46 -6.78
N ILE A 396 14.81 9.05 -5.81
CA ILE A 396 15.40 9.43 -4.51
C ILE A 396 15.77 8.17 -3.74
N ALA A 397 14.88 7.17 -3.71
CA ALA A 397 15.14 5.91 -3.02
C ALA A 397 16.30 5.13 -3.65
N ARG A 398 16.42 5.12 -5.00
CA ARG A 398 17.54 4.52 -5.72
C ARG A 398 18.87 5.17 -5.33
N LEU A 399 18.92 6.50 -5.26
CA LEU A 399 20.10 7.23 -4.84
C LEU A 399 20.43 6.95 -3.36
N ALA A 400 19.44 7.00 -2.47
CA ALA A 400 19.64 6.73 -1.04
C ALA A 400 20.15 5.30 -0.80
N ALA A 401 19.63 4.31 -1.51
CA ALA A 401 20.08 2.92 -1.44
C ALA A 401 21.55 2.78 -1.89
N ALA A 402 21.95 3.49 -2.95
CA ALA A 402 23.33 3.53 -3.39
C ALA A 402 24.27 4.17 -2.37
N GLN A 403 23.87 5.30 -1.81
CA GLN A 403 24.64 6.00 -0.77
C GLN A 403 24.81 5.12 0.48
N ALA A 404 23.77 4.39 0.89
CA ALA A 404 23.84 3.46 2.02
C ALA A 404 24.86 2.34 1.77
N ALA A 405 24.83 1.73 0.59
CA ALA A 405 25.76 0.68 0.21
C ALA A 405 27.21 1.16 0.18
N ILE A 406 27.47 2.37 -0.37
CA ILE A 406 28.81 2.98 -0.42
C ILE A 406 29.32 3.29 0.99
N ARG A 407 28.48 3.88 1.85
CA ARG A 407 28.87 4.20 3.25
C ARG A 407 29.25 2.94 4.01
N LEU A 408 28.47 1.89 3.90
CA LEU A 408 28.78 0.61 4.57
C LEU A 408 30.09 0.02 4.08
N SER A 409 30.39 0.08 2.79
CA SER A 409 31.65 -0.41 2.22
C SER A 409 32.87 0.39 2.73
N LEU A 410 32.72 1.70 2.88
CA LEU A 410 33.79 2.57 3.39
C LEU A 410 34.09 2.32 4.86
N ILE A 411 33.09 2.00 5.68
CA ILE A 411 33.28 1.62 7.09
C ILE A 411 34.12 0.35 7.20
N HIS A 412 33.83 -0.66 6.37
CA HIS A 412 34.62 -1.91 6.34
C HIS A 412 36.05 -1.73 5.84
N ILE A 413 36.32 -0.73 5.00
CA ILE A 413 37.68 -0.41 4.54
C ILE A 413 38.47 0.35 5.63
N SER A 414 37.79 1.16 6.43
CA SER A 414 38.43 1.99 7.47
C SER A 414 38.65 1.27 8.80
N GLU A 415 38.00 0.14 9.05
CA GLU A 415 38.27 -0.74 10.19
C GLU A 415 39.17 -1.92 9.74
N PRO A 416 40.50 -1.83 9.93
CA PRO A 416 41.33 -2.98 9.68
C PRO A 416 40.94 -4.08 10.69
N THR A 417 40.61 -5.26 10.17
CA THR A 417 40.37 -6.46 10.96
C THR A 417 41.47 -6.62 12.02
N ARG A 418 41.07 -6.47 13.27
CA ARG A 418 41.91 -6.88 14.42
C ARG A 418 41.75 -8.36 14.67
#